data_e1e418347a94d009650a08866ba9f553
#
_entry.id   e1e418347a94d009650a08866ba9f553
#
_cell.length_a   1.000
_cell.length_b   1.000
_cell.length_c   1.000
_cell.angle_alpha   90.00
_cell.angle_beta   90.00
_cell.angle_gamma   90.00
#
_symmetry.space_group_name_H-M   'P 1'
#
loop_
_entity.id
_entity.type
_entity.pdbx_description
1 polymer ?
#
loop_
_entity_poly.entity_id
_entity_poly.type
_entity_poly.pdbx_seq_one_letter_code
_entity_poly.pdbx_strand_id
1 'polypeptide(L)'
;MAYLYFINYYINIVNYEKPNKPFLFFSEGILYKNEYTINHLNFVPAQIKTNNGLIFDNIEEESVHIFERNDVFTKEKNGYDIFISFIFWIKNTMNIHERNYKRIQDIISSIGGIYQFITIVAFI
;
A
#
# COMPACT_ATOMS: atom_id res chain seq x y z
N MET A 1 -2.76 28.12 -11.72
CA MET A 1 -2.76 26.75 -11.18
C MET A 1 -1.35 26.22 -11.12
N ALA A 2 -1.01 25.47 -10.07
CA ALA A 2 0.24 24.73 -9.97
C ALA A 2 -0.07 23.24 -9.85
N TYR A 3 0.76 22.41 -10.44
CA TYR A 3 0.60 20.97 -10.43
C TYR A 3 1.85 20.32 -9.85
N LEU A 4 1.64 19.35 -8.98
CA LEU A 4 2.68 18.48 -8.47
C LEU A 4 2.39 17.05 -8.93
N TYR A 5 3.32 16.47 -9.68
CA TYR A 5 3.24 15.09 -10.14
C TYR A 5 4.13 14.20 -9.27
N PHE A 6 3.62 13.05 -8.88
CA PHE A 6 4.39 12.05 -8.15
C PHE A 6 3.88 10.63 -8.45
N ILE A 7 4.74 9.65 -8.17
CA ILE A 7 4.37 8.25 -8.31
C ILE A 7 3.67 7.80 -7.03
N ASN A 8 2.45 7.32 -7.17
CA ASN A 8 1.70 6.66 -6.11
C ASN A 8 1.63 5.15 -6.37
N TYR A 9 1.26 4.39 -5.35
CA TYR A 9 1.21 2.93 -5.42
C TYR A 9 -0.16 2.44 -4.97
N TYR A 10 -0.65 1.39 -5.61
CA TYR A 10 -1.76 0.60 -5.09
C TYR A 10 -1.32 -0.84 -4.90
N ILE A 11 -1.90 -1.49 -3.88
CA ILE A 11 -1.56 -2.85 -3.52
C ILE A 11 -2.56 -3.81 -4.15
N ASN A 12 -2.07 -4.72 -4.99
CA ASN A 12 -2.83 -5.81 -5.55
C ASN A 12 -2.34 -7.14 -4.95
N ILE A 13 -3.01 -7.60 -3.91
CA ILE A 13 -2.63 -8.81 -3.16
C ILE A 13 -2.68 -10.06 -4.03
N VAL A 14 -3.51 -10.07 -5.08
CA VAL A 14 -3.68 -11.21 -5.98
C VAL A 14 -2.52 -11.35 -6.97
N ASN A 15 -1.80 -10.26 -7.24
CA ASN A 15 -0.68 -10.31 -8.15
C ASN A 15 0.51 -11.03 -7.51
N TYR A 16 0.91 -12.17 -8.10
CA TYR A 16 1.97 -13.03 -7.57
C TYR A 16 3.35 -12.34 -7.58
N GLU A 17 3.73 -11.75 -8.71
CA GLU A 17 5.09 -11.23 -8.92
C GLU A 17 5.30 -9.86 -8.27
N LYS A 18 4.36 -8.93 -8.48
CA LYS A 18 4.46 -7.56 -8.00
C LYS A 18 3.14 -7.10 -7.37
N PRO A 19 3.02 -7.19 -6.04
CA PRO A 19 1.81 -6.77 -5.34
C PRO A 19 1.60 -5.26 -5.35
N ASN A 20 2.66 -4.47 -5.44
CA ASN A 20 2.63 -3.02 -5.52
C ASN A 20 2.74 -2.57 -6.98
N LYS A 21 1.79 -1.78 -7.43
CA LYS A 21 1.80 -1.22 -8.79
C LYS A 21 1.90 0.29 -8.73
N PRO A 22 2.91 0.87 -9.38
CA PRO A 22 3.04 2.32 -9.48
C PRO A 22 2.04 2.90 -10.49
N PHE A 23 1.55 4.10 -10.21
CA PHE A 23 0.82 4.92 -11.15
C PHE A 23 1.14 6.39 -10.94
N LEU A 24 1.04 7.17 -12.00
CA LEU A 24 1.26 8.61 -11.91
C LEU A 24 0.03 9.26 -11.28
N PHE A 25 0.26 10.00 -10.22
CA PHE A 25 -0.74 10.81 -9.55
C PHE A 25 -0.34 12.28 -9.59
N PHE A 26 -1.31 13.18 -9.58
CA PHE A 26 -1.03 14.59 -9.47
C PHE A 26 -1.89 15.26 -8.40
N SER A 27 -1.34 16.25 -7.77
CA SER A 27 -2.05 17.17 -6.90
C SER A 27 -2.04 18.56 -7.53
N GLU A 28 -3.19 19.20 -7.55
CA GLU A 28 -3.32 20.55 -8.06
C GLU A 28 -3.49 21.55 -6.90
N GLY A 29 -2.91 22.72 -7.07
CA GLY A 29 -3.06 23.84 -6.16
C GLY A 29 -3.55 25.07 -6.88
N ILE A 30 -4.51 25.75 -6.29
CA ILE A 30 -5.04 27.00 -6.81
C ILE A 30 -4.18 28.15 -6.31
N LEU A 31 -3.75 29.03 -7.19
CA LEU A 31 -2.96 30.21 -6.87
C LEU A 31 -3.87 31.43 -6.72
N TYR A 32 -3.81 32.06 -5.57
CA TYR A 32 -4.52 33.32 -5.29
C TYR A 32 -3.53 34.48 -5.21
N LYS A 33 -3.97 35.68 -5.61
CA LYS A 33 -3.10 36.86 -5.68
C LYS A 33 -2.60 37.32 -4.31
N ASN A 34 -3.47 37.28 -3.30
CA ASN A 34 -3.18 37.81 -1.95
C ASN A 34 -3.09 36.72 -0.87
N GLU A 35 -3.09 35.48 -1.28
CA GLU A 35 -3.08 34.33 -0.38
C GLU A 35 -1.97 33.36 -0.80
N TYR A 36 -1.45 32.62 0.15
CA TYR A 36 -0.62 31.46 -0.14
C TYR A 36 -1.30 30.18 0.33
N THR A 37 -1.15 29.14 -0.47
CA THR A 37 -1.75 27.84 -0.22
C THR A 37 -0.69 26.84 0.24
N ILE A 38 -0.98 26.13 1.32
CA ILE A 38 -0.15 25.05 1.83
C ILE A 38 -0.90 23.74 1.60
N ASN A 39 -0.28 22.83 0.88
CA ASN A 39 -0.80 21.49 0.63
C ASN A 39 -0.01 20.48 1.46
N HIS A 40 -0.65 19.84 2.42
CA HIS A 40 -0.07 18.75 3.19
C HIS A 40 -0.45 17.42 2.53
N LEU A 41 0.53 16.84 1.86
CA LEU A 41 0.39 15.53 1.21
C LEU A 41 0.74 14.44 2.22
N ASN A 42 -0.28 13.72 2.67
CA ASN A 42 -0.15 12.69 3.68
C ASN A 42 0.09 11.33 3.02
N PHE A 43 1.17 10.67 3.43
CA PHE A 43 1.55 9.34 2.98
C PHE A 43 1.51 8.34 4.14
N VAL A 44 1.06 7.14 3.85
CA VAL A 44 1.07 6.01 4.78
C VAL A 44 2.11 5.01 4.32
N PRO A 45 3.10 4.66 5.15
CA PRO A 45 3.99 3.56 4.83
C PRO A 45 3.21 2.24 4.85
N ALA A 46 3.41 1.43 3.83
CA ALA A 46 2.84 0.10 3.72
C ALA A 46 3.96 -0.92 3.49
N GLN A 47 3.88 -2.04 4.19
CA GLN A 47 4.79 -3.15 4.04
C GLN A 47 4.00 -4.38 3.58
N ILE A 48 4.51 -5.05 2.56
CA ILE A 48 3.93 -6.28 2.04
C ILE A 48 4.89 -7.40 2.35
N LYS A 49 4.46 -8.35 3.17
CA LYS A 49 5.20 -9.56 3.52
C LYS A 49 4.61 -10.72 2.74
N THR A 50 5.41 -11.33 1.90
CA THR A 50 5.02 -12.49 1.11
C THR A 50 5.78 -13.71 1.55
N ASN A 51 5.09 -14.75 1.99
CA ASN A 51 5.68 -16.04 2.24
C ASN A 51 5.38 -16.96 1.05
N ASN A 52 6.38 -17.17 0.21
CA ASN A 52 6.31 -18.01 -0.99
C ASN A 52 7.04 -19.35 -0.82
N GLY A 53 7.44 -19.69 0.40
CA GLY A 53 8.10 -20.94 0.72
C GLY A 53 7.19 -22.16 0.56
N LEU A 54 7.64 -23.16 -0.19
CA LEU A 54 6.89 -24.41 -0.42
C LEU A 54 7.01 -25.39 0.75
N ILE A 55 8.19 -25.45 1.37
CA ILE A 55 8.49 -26.38 2.48
C ILE A 55 8.89 -25.59 3.70
N PHE A 56 9.81 -24.65 3.55
CA PHE A 56 10.27 -23.74 4.60
C PHE A 56 9.78 -22.34 4.34
N ASP A 57 9.73 -21.51 5.39
CA ASP A 57 9.38 -20.11 5.26
C ASP A 57 10.41 -19.38 4.39
N ASN A 58 9.92 -18.68 3.40
CA ASN A 58 10.69 -17.75 2.59
C ASN A 58 9.90 -16.44 2.50
N ILE A 59 10.26 -15.50 3.37
CA ILE A 59 9.54 -14.23 3.52
C ILE A 59 10.27 -13.15 2.74
N GLU A 60 9.58 -12.59 1.77
CA GLU A 60 10.01 -11.40 1.04
C GLU A 60 9.23 -10.19 1.53
N GLU A 61 9.92 -9.09 1.76
CA GLU A 61 9.33 -7.85 2.27
C GLU A 61 9.52 -6.73 1.25
N GLU A 62 8.44 -6.06 0.92
CA GLU A 62 8.45 -4.84 0.10
C GLU A 62 7.82 -3.69 0.88
N SER A 63 8.44 -2.52 0.82
CA SER A 63 7.94 -1.31 1.49
C SER A 63 7.65 -0.22 0.47
N VAL A 64 6.48 0.39 0.57
CA VAL A 64 6.06 1.52 -0.27
C VAL A 64 5.37 2.59 0.57
N HIS A 65 5.37 3.82 0.07
CA HIS A 65 4.61 4.91 0.67
C HIS A 65 3.41 5.22 -0.22
N ILE A 66 2.22 5.08 0.34
CA ILE A 66 0.96 5.26 -0.37
C ILE A 66 0.38 6.63 -0.01
N PHE A 67 0.05 7.43 -1.03
CA PHE A 67 -0.67 8.67 -0.84
C PHE A 67 -2.07 8.40 -0.29
N GLU A 68 -2.43 9.07 0.80
CA GLU A 68 -3.71 8.92 1.46
C GLU A 68 -4.63 10.11 1.17
N ARG A 69 -4.14 11.32 1.43
CA ARG A 69 -4.95 12.53 1.28
C ARG A 69 -4.10 13.79 1.16
N ASN A 70 -4.70 14.84 0.64
CA ASN A 70 -4.16 16.19 0.64
C ASN A 70 -5.03 17.09 1.53
N ASP A 71 -4.41 17.69 2.54
CA ASP A 71 -5.02 18.71 3.38
C ASP A 71 -4.57 20.09 2.92
N VAL A 72 -5.50 20.92 2.48
CA VAL A 72 -5.21 22.23 1.90
C VAL A 72 -5.54 23.32 2.91
N PHE A 73 -4.55 24.18 3.19
CA PHE A 73 -4.68 25.34 4.06
C PHE A 73 -4.37 26.60 3.28
N THR A 74 -5.21 27.61 3.43
CA THR A 74 -5.01 28.92 2.81
C THR A 74 -4.76 29.96 3.88
N LYS A 75 -3.74 30.80 3.70
CA LYS A 75 -3.38 31.90 4.60
C LYS A 75 -3.17 33.18 3.81
N GLU A 76 -3.44 34.32 4.46
CA GLU A 76 -3.14 35.63 3.90
C GLU A 76 -1.64 35.82 3.67
N LYS A 77 -1.30 36.46 2.56
CA LYS A 77 0.07 36.71 2.14
C LYS A 77 0.65 37.94 2.87
N ASN A 78 1.31 37.70 3.98
CA ASN A 78 1.97 38.76 4.77
C ASN A 78 3.44 38.87 4.37
N GLY A 79 3.71 39.47 3.21
CA GLY A 79 5.08 39.81 2.79
C GLY A 79 5.95 38.64 2.30
N TYR A 80 5.42 37.47 2.14
CA TYR A 80 6.14 36.32 1.57
C TYR A 80 5.91 36.22 0.07
N ASP A 81 6.97 35.92 -0.69
CA ASP A 81 6.88 35.67 -2.15
C ASP A 81 6.46 34.25 -2.51
N ILE A 82 6.01 33.48 -1.54
CA ILE A 82 5.52 32.12 -1.73
C ILE A 82 4.04 32.16 -2.06
N PHE A 83 3.64 31.53 -3.17
CA PHE A 83 2.25 31.40 -3.61
C PHE A 83 1.65 30.04 -3.23
N ILE A 84 2.46 28.99 -3.26
CA ILE A 84 2.05 27.63 -2.98
C ILE A 84 3.21 26.86 -2.33
N SER A 85 2.87 25.97 -1.41
CA SER A 85 3.80 25.06 -0.76
C SER A 85 3.22 23.66 -0.76
N PHE A 86 4.04 22.66 -1.04
CA PHE A 86 3.71 21.25 -0.90
C PHE A 86 4.59 20.64 0.18
N ILE A 87 3.96 20.12 1.23
CA ILE A 87 4.65 19.51 2.37
C ILE A 87 4.27 18.04 2.41
N PHE A 88 5.29 17.18 2.41
CA PHE A 88 5.11 15.73 2.49
C PHE A 88 5.14 15.28 3.95
N TRP A 89 4.07 14.64 4.38
CA TRP A 89 3.95 14.05 5.71
C TRP A 89 3.88 12.54 5.60
N ILE A 90 4.65 11.86 6.45
CA ILE A 90 4.62 10.40 6.56
C ILE A 90 4.02 10.07 7.93
N LYS A 91 2.95 9.27 7.94
CA LYS A 91 2.35 8.78 9.17
C LYS A 91 3.29 7.87 9.94
N ASN A 92 3.20 7.93 11.27
CA ASN A 92 3.95 7.03 12.15
C ASN A 92 3.35 5.61 12.22
N THR A 93 2.19 5.39 11.63
CA THR A 93 1.54 4.08 11.54
C THR A 93 1.85 3.44 10.22
N MET A 94 2.16 2.14 10.24
CA MET A 94 2.46 1.36 9.04
C MET A 94 1.34 0.34 8.79
N ASN A 95 0.88 0.24 7.55
CA ASN A 95 -0.02 -0.80 7.11
C ASN A 95 0.78 -2.03 6.70
N ILE A 96 0.52 -3.17 7.33
CA ILE A 96 1.19 -4.44 7.02
C ILE A 96 0.20 -5.34 6.31
N HIS A 97 0.58 -5.80 5.12
CA HIS A 97 -0.17 -6.75 4.31
C HIS A 97 0.61 -8.06 4.23
N GLU A 98 0.04 -9.12 4.77
CA GLU A 98 0.66 -10.44 4.77
C GLU A 98 0.00 -11.33 3.71
N ARG A 99 0.84 -11.99 2.89
CA ARG A 99 0.42 -12.95 1.89
C ARG A 99 1.12 -14.27 2.16
N ASN A 100 0.33 -15.31 2.37
CA ASN A 100 0.84 -16.66 2.56
C ASN A 100 0.32 -17.56 1.43
N TYR A 101 1.25 -18.19 0.71
CA TYR A 101 0.90 -19.22 -0.28
C TYR A 101 0.84 -20.59 0.38
N LYS A 102 -0.07 -21.43 -0.12
CA LYS A 102 -0.21 -22.79 0.37
C LYS A 102 1.09 -23.57 0.19
N ARG A 103 1.51 -24.21 1.24
CA ARG A 103 2.68 -25.09 1.24
C ARG A 103 2.29 -26.49 0.74
N ILE A 104 3.28 -27.25 0.29
CA ILE A 104 3.10 -28.66 -0.07
C ILE A 104 2.51 -29.44 1.11
N GLN A 105 2.95 -29.16 2.33
CA GLN A 105 2.43 -29.79 3.54
C GLN A 105 0.93 -29.59 3.73
N ASP A 106 0.41 -28.38 3.46
CA ASP A 106 -1.02 -28.06 3.58
C ASP A 106 -1.84 -28.84 2.54
N ILE A 107 -1.29 -29.01 1.33
CA ILE A 107 -1.91 -29.78 0.25
C ILE A 107 -1.94 -31.26 0.61
N ILE A 108 -0.83 -31.81 1.08
CA ILE A 108 -0.73 -33.22 1.50
C ILE A 108 -1.67 -33.49 2.68
N SER A 109 -1.71 -32.60 3.67
CA SER A 109 -2.62 -32.72 4.82
C SER A 109 -4.08 -32.70 4.39
N SER A 110 -4.44 -31.84 3.43
CA SER A 110 -5.81 -31.80 2.89
C SER A 110 -6.19 -33.10 2.17
N ILE A 111 -5.30 -33.66 1.36
CA ILE A 111 -5.50 -34.93 0.67
C ILE A 111 -5.60 -36.08 1.68
N GLY A 112 -4.72 -36.10 2.69
CA GLY A 112 -4.74 -37.12 3.75
C GLY A 112 -6.04 -37.10 4.55
N GLY A 113 -6.56 -35.91 4.87
CA GLY A 113 -7.86 -35.76 5.53
C GLY A 113 -9.02 -36.30 4.72
N ILE A 114 -9.03 -36.03 3.42
CA ILE A 114 -10.05 -36.57 2.50
C ILE A 114 -9.97 -38.09 2.42
N TYR A 115 -8.77 -38.64 2.29
CA TYR A 115 -8.55 -40.09 2.25
C TYR A 115 -9.05 -40.78 3.53
N GLN A 116 -8.71 -40.20 4.68
CA GLN A 116 -9.18 -40.73 5.97
C GLN A 116 -10.70 -40.70 6.10
N PHE A 117 -11.34 -39.61 5.67
CA PHE A 117 -12.80 -39.51 5.67
C PHE A 117 -13.45 -40.55 4.78
N ILE A 118 -12.95 -40.76 3.56
CA ILE A 118 -13.46 -41.79 2.65
C ILE A 118 -13.31 -43.19 3.25
N THR A 119 -12.17 -43.46 3.90
CA THR A 119 -11.91 -44.74 4.54
C THR A 119 -12.92 -45.03 5.65
N ILE A 120 -13.20 -44.05 6.49
CA ILE A 120 -14.18 -44.16 7.58
C ILE A 120 -15.57 -44.45 7.00
N VAL A 121 -16.00 -43.73 5.97
CA VAL A 121 -17.31 -43.93 5.34
C VAL A 121 -17.41 -45.29 4.64
N ALA A 122 -16.32 -45.74 4.06
CA ALA A 122 -16.30 -47.06 3.36
C ALA A 122 -16.34 -48.24 4.33
N PHE A 123 -15.95 -48.07 5.60
CA PHE A 123 -15.95 -49.12 6.62
C PHE A 123 -17.16 -49.05 7.58
N ILE A 124 -18.07 -48.13 7.38
CA ILE A 124 -19.37 -48.07 8.05
C ILE A 124 -20.43 -48.78 7.18
#